data_c97c4d37ac6ea2462936ca928423b245
#
_entry.id   c97c4d37ac6ea2462936ca928423b245
#
_cell.length_a   1.000
_cell.length_b   1.000
_cell.length_c   1.000
_cell.angle_alpha   90.00
_cell.angle_beta   90.00
_cell.angle_gamma   90.00
#
_symmetry.space_group_name_H-M   'P 1'
#
loop_
_entity.id
_entity.type
_entity.pdbx_description
1 polymer ?
#
loop_
_entity_poly.entity_id
_entity_poly.type
_entity_poly.pdbx_seq_one_letter_code
_entity_poly.pdbx_strand_id
1 'polypeptide(L)'
;VVTSTLSEKFVFMPFFCIVFTDKRVEKWPLMQSPLPTLTISTLYLLFIWLGPKWVQNREPFQLRSILIVYNFGMVILNFFICKELFLAARAAGYSYICQPVNYSDDPNEVRIAAALWWYYVSKGVEYLDTVFFILRKKFNQVSFLHVYHHCTMFTLWWIGIKWVAGGQSFFGAHMNAFIHVIMYLYYGLAACGPKIQKYLWWKKYLTIIQMIQFHVTIGHTALSLYIDCPFPKWMHWALIAYAVTFIVLFANFYYQTYRHPKKDFSSRGGKAAVNGAAPAAINGLSKQESKAVVDNGRKKKKGKPKRD
;
A
#
# COMPACT_ATOMS: atom_id res chain seq x y z
N VAL A 1 -11.80 -45.13 20.46
CA VAL A 1 -10.95 -44.13 21.20
C VAL A 1 -10.24 -43.18 20.24
N VAL A 2 -10.74 -42.92 19.01
CA VAL A 2 -10.07 -42.05 18.01
C VAL A 2 -10.99 -40.89 17.53
N THR A 3 -12.20 -40.75 18.05
CA THR A 3 -13.18 -39.73 17.55
C THR A 3 -13.37 -38.48 18.42
N SER A 4 -12.67 -38.37 19.58
CA SER A 4 -12.81 -37.21 20.49
C SER A 4 -11.84 -36.04 20.22
N THR A 5 -10.82 -36.24 19.38
CA THR A 5 -9.71 -35.25 19.25
C THR A 5 -9.92 -34.14 18.21
N LEU A 6 -10.89 -34.25 17.31
CA LEU A 6 -11.14 -33.22 16.28
C LEU A 6 -12.15 -32.16 16.74
N SER A 7 -13.15 -32.54 17.52
CA SER A 7 -14.16 -31.59 18.05
C SER A 7 -13.59 -30.68 19.13
N GLU A 8 -12.72 -31.20 20.01
CA GLU A 8 -12.06 -30.38 21.04
C GLU A 8 -11.07 -29.36 20.46
N LYS A 9 -10.39 -29.67 19.36
CA LYS A 9 -9.47 -28.71 18.68
C LYS A 9 -10.23 -27.54 18.03
N PHE A 10 -11.44 -27.74 17.56
CA PHE A 10 -12.24 -26.67 16.94
C PHE A 10 -12.90 -25.74 17.98
N VAL A 11 -13.29 -26.23 19.14
CA VAL A 11 -13.84 -25.42 20.24
C VAL A 11 -12.74 -24.69 21.01
N PHE A 12 -11.51 -25.24 21.05
CA PHE A 12 -10.35 -24.63 21.71
C PHE A 12 -9.76 -23.45 20.92
N MET A 13 -9.96 -23.39 19.61
CA MET A 13 -9.34 -22.40 18.74
C MET A 13 -9.78 -20.94 19.05
N PRO A 14 -11.07 -20.60 19.25
CA PRO A 14 -11.48 -19.25 19.66
C PRO A 14 -11.06 -18.88 21.08
N PHE A 15 -11.02 -19.85 22.00
CA PHE A 15 -10.58 -19.62 23.39
C PHE A 15 -9.06 -19.41 23.48
N PHE A 16 -8.27 -20.15 22.71
CA PHE A 16 -6.82 -19.99 22.61
C PHE A 16 -6.44 -18.65 21.98
N CYS A 17 -7.21 -18.17 21.00
CA CYS A 17 -7.04 -16.85 20.39
C CYS A 17 -7.29 -15.70 21.37
N ILE A 18 -8.15 -15.88 22.37
CA ILE A 18 -8.49 -14.83 23.38
C ILE A 18 -7.44 -14.79 24.49
N VAL A 19 -6.86 -15.91 24.86
CA VAL A 19 -5.96 -16.02 26.02
C VAL A 19 -4.53 -15.50 25.75
N PHE A 20 -4.06 -15.49 24.49
CA PHE A 20 -2.69 -15.13 24.12
C PHE A 20 -2.55 -13.84 23.33
N THR A 21 -3.43 -12.85 23.51
CA THR A 21 -3.27 -11.54 22.91
C THR A 21 -2.09 -10.79 23.55
N ASP A 22 -1.38 -10.00 22.74
CA ASP A 22 -0.28 -9.18 23.23
C ASP A 22 -0.81 -8.03 24.12
N LYS A 23 -0.57 -8.14 25.43
CA LYS A 23 -1.07 -7.18 26.42
C LYS A 23 -0.50 -5.78 26.25
N ARG A 24 0.69 -5.65 25.65
CA ARG A 24 1.36 -4.35 25.44
C ARG A 24 0.55 -3.43 24.54
N VAL A 25 -0.13 -4.01 23.53
CA VAL A 25 -0.90 -3.25 22.53
C VAL A 25 -2.40 -3.21 22.81
N GLU A 26 -2.90 -3.95 23.77
CA GLU A 26 -4.33 -4.15 24.01
C GLU A 26 -5.12 -2.84 24.19
N LYS A 27 -4.51 -1.86 24.89
CA LYS A 27 -5.14 -0.55 25.18
C LYS A 27 -4.90 0.50 24.10
N TRP A 28 -4.13 0.18 23.07
CA TRP A 28 -3.81 1.15 22.01
C TRP A 28 -5.02 1.39 21.09
N PRO A 29 -5.08 2.56 20.43
CA PRO A 29 -6.17 2.87 19.51
C PRO A 29 -6.36 1.77 18.47
N LEU A 30 -7.61 1.44 18.16
CA LEU A 30 -8.06 0.41 17.21
C LEU A 30 -7.74 -1.05 17.62
N MET A 31 -6.99 -1.29 18.73
CA MET A 31 -6.58 -2.64 19.12
C MET A 31 -7.51 -3.32 20.15
N GLN A 32 -8.43 -2.59 20.76
CA GLN A 32 -9.35 -3.15 21.76
C GLN A 32 -10.35 -4.13 21.15
N SER A 33 -10.81 -3.87 19.92
CA SER A 33 -11.78 -4.67 19.19
C SER A 33 -11.49 -4.63 17.69
N PRO A 34 -11.81 -5.68 16.92
CA PRO A 34 -11.71 -5.66 15.46
C PRO A 34 -12.75 -4.75 14.80
N LEU A 35 -13.84 -4.39 15.50
CA LEU A 35 -14.97 -3.65 14.95
C LEU A 35 -14.58 -2.32 14.30
N PRO A 36 -13.75 -1.44 14.90
CA PRO A 36 -13.34 -0.20 14.25
C PRO A 36 -12.60 -0.44 12.93
N THR A 37 -11.67 -1.40 12.90
CA THR A 37 -10.93 -1.78 11.68
C THR A 37 -11.86 -2.28 10.59
N LEU A 38 -12.79 -3.18 10.93
CA LEU A 38 -13.77 -3.72 10.00
C LEU A 38 -14.75 -2.63 9.52
N THR A 39 -15.17 -1.73 10.40
CA THR A 39 -16.04 -0.59 10.03
C THR A 39 -15.34 0.34 9.04
N ILE A 40 -14.09 0.73 9.30
CA ILE A 40 -13.29 1.56 8.40
C ILE A 40 -13.11 0.87 7.04
N SER A 41 -12.82 -0.45 7.02
CA SER A 41 -12.67 -1.22 5.78
C SER A 41 -13.98 -1.34 5.02
N THR A 42 -15.10 -1.51 5.71
CA THR A 42 -16.44 -1.54 5.09
C THR A 42 -16.79 -0.18 4.47
N LEU A 43 -16.53 0.92 5.19
CA LEU A 43 -16.73 2.28 4.66
C LEU A 43 -15.84 2.55 3.46
N TYR A 44 -14.60 2.05 3.45
CA TYR A 44 -13.70 2.12 2.31
C TYR A 44 -14.29 1.40 1.08
N LEU A 45 -14.79 0.17 1.24
CA LEU A 45 -15.41 -0.58 0.14
C LEU A 45 -16.71 0.09 -0.35
N LEU A 46 -17.52 0.62 0.56
CA LEU A 46 -18.71 1.40 0.20
C LEU A 46 -18.33 2.66 -0.59
N PHE A 47 -17.26 3.35 -0.19
CA PHE A 47 -16.79 4.52 -0.93
C PHE A 47 -16.27 4.17 -2.33
N ILE A 48 -15.61 3.03 -2.52
CA ILE A 48 -15.21 2.54 -3.84
C ILE A 48 -16.45 2.30 -4.74
N TRP A 49 -17.52 1.79 -4.16
CA TRP A 49 -18.74 1.50 -4.91
C TRP A 49 -19.60 2.75 -5.19
N LEU A 50 -19.75 3.63 -4.22
CA LEU A 50 -20.61 4.84 -4.33
C LEU A 50 -19.87 6.05 -4.87
N GLY A 51 -18.58 6.20 -4.54
CA GLY A 51 -17.77 7.36 -4.89
C GLY A 51 -17.73 7.67 -6.38
N PRO A 52 -17.50 6.71 -7.29
CA PRO A 52 -17.56 6.94 -8.72
C PRO A 52 -18.90 7.49 -9.21
N LYS A 53 -20.01 7.01 -8.65
CA LYS A 53 -21.38 7.49 -8.98
C LYS A 53 -21.55 8.94 -8.49
N TRP A 54 -21.07 9.24 -7.30
CA TRP A 54 -21.17 10.57 -6.70
C TRP A 54 -20.37 11.65 -7.48
N VAL A 55 -19.17 11.29 -7.99
CA VAL A 55 -18.34 12.24 -8.76
C VAL A 55 -18.71 12.27 -10.24
N GLN A 56 -19.60 11.40 -10.75
CA GLN A 56 -19.88 11.21 -12.18
C GLN A 56 -20.21 12.53 -12.88
N ASN A 57 -21.10 13.34 -12.31
CA ASN A 57 -21.61 14.58 -12.87
C ASN A 57 -20.86 15.83 -12.37
N ARG A 58 -19.71 15.67 -11.68
CA ARG A 58 -18.89 16.77 -11.16
C ARG A 58 -17.62 16.90 -11.99
N GLU A 59 -17.00 18.08 -11.97
CA GLU A 59 -15.65 18.23 -12.51
C GLU A 59 -14.62 17.51 -11.61
N PRO A 60 -13.52 16.97 -12.20
CA PRO A 60 -12.45 16.35 -11.41
C PRO A 60 -11.82 17.35 -10.42
N PHE A 61 -11.71 16.94 -9.16
CA PHE A 61 -11.10 17.79 -8.15
C PHE A 61 -9.62 18.04 -8.42
N GLN A 62 -9.18 19.30 -8.25
CA GLN A 62 -7.80 19.73 -8.38
C GLN A 62 -7.06 19.55 -7.04
N LEU A 63 -6.51 18.36 -6.80
CA LEU A 63 -5.93 17.97 -5.51
C LEU A 63 -4.39 17.99 -5.50
N ARG A 64 -3.75 18.75 -6.39
CA ARG A 64 -2.29 18.71 -6.55
C ARG A 64 -1.53 19.00 -5.25
N SER A 65 -1.86 20.11 -4.58
CA SER A 65 -1.19 20.49 -3.32
C SER A 65 -1.45 19.47 -2.21
N ILE A 66 -2.69 18.97 -2.10
CA ILE A 66 -3.04 17.94 -1.12
C ILE A 66 -2.24 16.67 -1.36
N LEU A 67 -2.11 16.24 -2.63
CA LEU A 67 -1.31 15.06 -2.98
C LEU A 67 0.17 15.23 -2.66
N ILE A 68 0.74 16.42 -2.86
CA ILE A 68 2.12 16.69 -2.48
C ILE A 68 2.29 16.54 -0.97
N VAL A 69 1.47 17.22 -0.17
CA VAL A 69 1.52 17.17 1.29
C VAL A 69 1.31 15.75 1.80
N TYR A 70 0.29 15.05 1.28
CA TYR A 70 0.00 13.67 1.65
C TYR A 70 1.16 12.72 1.34
N ASN A 71 1.68 12.73 0.11
CA ASN A 71 2.75 11.79 -0.26
C ASN A 71 4.03 12.05 0.54
N PHE A 72 4.43 13.31 0.74
CA PHE A 72 5.58 13.62 1.59
C PHE A 72 5.32 13.31 3.06
N GLY A 73 4.10 13.48 3.56
CA GLY A 73 3.69 13.02 4.88
C GLY A 73 3.84 11.50 5.03
N MET A 74 3.44 10.74 4.00
CA MET A 74 3.63 9.28 3.97
C MET A 74 5.10 8.87 3.89
N VAL A 75 5.96 9.64 3.19
CA VAL A 75 7.42 9.44 3.22
C VAL A 75 7.94 9.56 4.65
N ILE A 76 7.57 10.63 5.35
CA ILE A 76 8.02 10.88 6.74
C ILE A 76 7.53 9.77 7.67
N LEU A 77 6.25 9.38 7.57
CA LEU A 77 5.68 8.32 8.39
C LEU A 77 6.36 6.97 8.17
N ASN A 78 6.54 6.55 6.92
CA ASN A 78 7.19 5.28 6.61
C ASN A 78 8.69 5.30 6.96
N PHE A 79 9.36 6.44 6.80
CA PHE A 79 10.74 6.62 7.25
C PHE A 79 10.85 6.51 8.78
N PHE A 80 9.94 7.13 9.52
CA PHE A 80 9.87 7.00 10.98
C PHE A 80 9.70 5.53 11.39
N ILE A 81 8.74 4.81 10.79
CA ILE A 81 8.49 3.39 11.06
C ILE A 81 9.75 2.56 10.77
N CYS A 82 10.35 2.74 9.61
CA CYS A 82 11.54 2.03 9.18
C CYS A 82 12.72 2.27 10.15
N LYS A 83 12.95 3.53 10.50
CA LYS A 83 14.01 3.94 11.46
C LYS A 83 13.78 3.33 12.85
N GLU A 84 12.56 3.41 13.39
CA GLU A 84 12.24 2.89 14.71
C GLU A 84 12.39 1.37 14.77
N LEU A 85 11.89 0.64 13.76
CA LEU A 85 12.06 -0.81 13.67
C LEU A 85 13.55 -1.19 13.60
N PHE A 86 14.35 -0.47 12.81
CA PHE A 86 15.78 -0.74 12.69
C PHE A 86 16.54 -0.48 14.02
N LEU A 87 16.34 0.69 14.61
CA LEU A 87 17.08 1.09 15.80
C LEU A 87 16.67 0.27 17.03
N ALA A 88 15.37 0.05 17.23
CA ALA A 88 14.88 -0.72 18.37
C ALA A 88 15.24 -2.21 18.24
N ALA A 89 15.15 -2.81 17.05
CA ALA A 89 15.58 -4.18 16.82
C ALA A 89 17.08 -4.37 17.06
N ARG A 90 17.92 -3.42 16.64
CA ARG A 90 19.35 -3.44 16.97
C ARG A 90 19.62 -3.34 18.48
N ALA A 91 18.92 -2.43 19.16
CA ALA A 91 19.07 -2.25 20.60
C ALA A 91 18.57 -3.47 21.40
N ALA A 92 17.51 -4.14 20.93
CA ALA A 92 17.00 -5.38 21.52
C ALA A 92 17.81 -6.64 21.13
N GLY A 93 18.85 -6.51 20.28
CA GLY A 93 19.66 -7.64 19.84
C GLY A 93 18.92 -8.62 18.90
N TYR A 94 17.96 -8.14 18.11
CA TYR A 94 17.17 -8.98 17.20
C TYR A 94 18.02 -9.69 16.16
N SER A 95 17.72 -10.96 15.96
CA SER A 95 18.24 -11.77 14.86
C SER A 95 17.41 -11.56 13.60
N TYR A 96 18.08 -11.39 12.45
CA TYR A 96 17.43 -11.36 11.14
C TYR A 96 17.11 -12.77 10.57
N ILE A 97 17.50 -13.83 11.26
CA ILE A 97 17.24 -15.21 10.81
C ILE A 97 16.05 -15.79 11.55
N CYS A 98 16.10 -15.77 12.89
CA CYS A 98 15.02 -16.25 13.75
C CYS A 98 14.88 -15.31 14.93
N GLN A 99 13.70 -14.74 15.10
CA GLN A 99 13.39 -13.85 16.20
C GLN A 99 12.06 -14.25 16.83
N PRO A 100 12.07 -14.89 18.01
CA PRO A 100 10.86 -15.11 18.80
C PRO A 100 10.21 -13.78 19.21
N VAL A 101 8.90 -13.81 19.46
CA VAL A 101 8.23 -12.67 20.08
C VAL A 101 8.62 -12.60 21.55
N ASN A 102 9.12 -11.45 21.98
CA ASN A 102 9.33 -11.16 23.37
C ASN A 102 8.19 -10.25 23.87
N TYR A 103 7.36 -10.76 24.78
CA TYR A 103 6.19 -10.07 25.31
C TYR A 103 6.50 -9.27 26.60
N SER A 104 7.78 -9.07 26.91
CA SER A 104 8.19 -8.27 28.08
C SER A 104 7.92 -6.77 27.85
N ASP A 105 7.89 -6.04 28.96
CA ASP A 105 7.77 -4.57 28.94
C ASP A 105 9.14 -3.88 28.76
N ASP A 106 10.13 -4.57 28.18
CA ASP A 106 11.42 -3.96 27.83
C ASP A 106 11.18 -2.75 26.91
N PRO A 107 11.82 -1.61 27.19
CA PRO A 107 11.60 -0.38 26.41
C PRO A 107 11.81 -0.54 24.90
N ASN A 108 12.75 -1.39 24.46
CA ASN A 108 13.00 -1.61 23.04
C ASN A 108 11.92 -2.50 22.42
N GLU A 109 11.44 -3.52 23.17
CA GLU A 109 10.33 -4.36 22.72
C GLU A 109 9.03 -3.56 22.58
N VAL A 110 8.75 -2.65 23.52
CA VAL A 110 7.60 -1.73 23.43
C VAL A 110 7.76 -0.78 22.25
N ARG A 111 8.98 -0.28 21.97
CA ARG A 111 9.25 0.54 20.78
C ARG A 111 9.02 -0.22 19.48
N ILE A 112 9.42 -1.49 19.41
CA ILE A 112 9.15 -2.34 18.23
C ILE A 112 7.65 -2.53 18.06
N ALA A 113 6.94 -2.86 19.13
CA ALA A 113 5.48 -2.99 19.11
C ALA A 113 4.79 -1.69 18.64
N ALA A 114 5.26 -0.53 19.13
CA ALA A 114 4.76 0.78 18.74
C ALA A 114 5.01 1.09 17.26
N ALA A 115 6.21 0.78 16.75
CA ALA A 115 6.52 0.97 15.33
C ALA A 115 5.68 0.06 14.42
N LEU A 116 5.41 -1.17 14.83
CA LEU A 116 4.51 -2.09 14.14
C LEU A 116 3.06 -1.61 14.19
N TRP A 117 2.61 -1.03 15.30
CA TRP A 117 1.30 -0.41 15.39
C TRP A 117 1.19 0.82 14.46
N TRP A 118 2.20 1.69 14.40
CA TRP A 118 2.25 2.79 13.44
C TRP A 118 2.24 2.29 12.00
N TYR A 119 2.90 1.15 11.73
CA TYR A 119 2.83 0.49 10.44
C TYR A 119 1.39 0.06 10.09
N TYR A 120 0.68 -0.55 11.04
CA TYR A 120 -0.74 -0.87 10.87
C TYR A 120 -1.58 0.38 10.61
N VAL A 121 -1.41 1.43 11.40
CA VAL A 121 -2.13 2.71 11.22
C VAL A 121 -1.85 3.31 9.85
N SER A 122 -0.61 3.25 9.37
CA SER A 122 -0.25 3.73 8.03
C SER A 122 -1.08 3.07 6.93
N LYS A 123 -1.41 1.76 7.07
CA LYS A 123 -2.24 1.03 6.09
C LYS A 123 -3.68 1.55 6.06
N GLY A 124 -4.21 2.02 7.18
CA GLY A 124 -5.49 2.73 7.22
C GLY A 124 -5.42 4.10 6.53
N VAL A 125 -4.34 4.86 6.76
CA VAL A 125 -4.10 6.15 6.10
C VAL A 125 -3.96 5.98 4.57
N GLU A 126 -3.37 4.89 4.11
CA GLU A 126 -3.21 4.54 2.69
C GLU A 126 -4.55 4.39 1.95
N TYR A 127 -5.69 4.23 2.63
CA TYR A 127 -7.01 4.27 2.00
C TYR A 127 -7.30 5.61 1.30
N LEU A 128 -6.66 6.69 1.73
CA LEU A 128 -6.78 8.00 1.09
C LEU A 128 -6.25 8.00 -0.36
N ASP A 129 -5.32 7.11 -0.73
CA ASP A 129 -4.88 6.97 -2.13
C ASP A 129 -6.08 6.71 -3.06
N THR A 130 -6.94 5.77 -2.65
CA THR A 130 -8.14 5.43 -3.41
C THR A 130 -9.14 6.58 -3.44
N VAL A 131 -9.30 7.29 -2.33
CA VAL A 131 -10.16 8.48 -2.25
C VAL A 131 -9.68 9.53 -3.26
N PHE A 132 -8.38 9.80 -3.30
CA PHE A 132 -7.81 10.76 -4.26
C PHE A 132 -7.95 10.29 -5.72
N PHE A 133 -7.83 9.00 -6.00
CA PHE A 133 -8.07 8.48 -7.35
C PHE A 133 -9.52 8.69 -7.79
N ILE A 134 -10.49 8.40 -6.93
CA ILE A 134 -11.91 8.57 -7.22
C ILE A 134 -12.26 10.05 -7.41
N LEU A 135 -11.86 10.93 -6.49
CA LEU A 135 -12.12 12.38 -6.57
C LEU A 135 -11.54 13.01 -7.83
N ARG A 136 -10.39 12.52 -8.30
CA ARG A 136 -9.74 12.97 -9.54
C ARG A 136 -10.23 12.23 -10.78
N LYS A 137 -11.23 11.38 -10.68
CA LYS A 137 -11.75 10.53 -11.77
C LYS A 137 -10.68 9.67 -12.44
N LYS A 138 -9.68 9.20 -11.69
CA LYS A 138 -8.63 8.29 -12.15
C LYS A 138 -9.01 6.82 -11.88
N PHE A 139 -10.19 6.40 -12.31
CA PHE A 139 -10.76 5.09 -12.02
C PHE A 139 -9.90 3.92 -12.52
N ASN A 140 -9.10 4.12 -13.58
CA ASN A 140 -8.15 3.15 -14.07
C ASN A 140 -7.01 2.82 -13.08
N GLN A 141 -6.82 3.63 -12.03
CA GLN A 141 -5.87 3.37 -10.95
C GLN A 141 -6.49 2.57 -9.80
N VAL A 142 -7.81 2.52 -9.70
CA VAL A 142 -8.54 1.69 -8.72
C VAL A 142 -8.69 0.28 -9.29
N SER A 143 -7.56 -0.44 -9.42
CA SER A 143 -7.52 -1.82 -9.91
C SER A 143 -7.89 -2.83 -8.81
N PHE A 144 -8.19 -4.08 -9.19
CA PHE A 144 -8.38 -5.16 -8.23
C PHE A 144 -7.17 -5.32 -7.30
N LEU A 145 -5.95 -5.33 -7.86
CA LEU A 145 -4.72 -5.38 -7.07
C LEU A 145 -4.67 -4.27 -6.01
N HIS A 146 -5.00 -3.03 -6.39
CA HIS A 146 -4.98 -1.88 -5.49
C HIS A 146 -5.97 -2.04 -4.33
N VAL A 147 -7.23 -2.38 -4.63
CA VAL A 147 -8.27 -2.56 -3.61
C VAL A 147 -7.97 -3.77 -2.72
N TYR A 148 -7.58 -4.89 -3.31
CA TYR A 148 -7.19 -6.10 -2.58
C TYR A 148 -6.04 -5.82 -1.62
N HIS A 149 -4.97 -5.17 -2.11
CA HIS A 149 -3.82 -4.80 -1.28
C HIS A 149 -4.24 -3.94 -0.09
N HIS A 150 -4.87 -2.81 -0.32
CA HIS A 150 -5.20 -1.87 0.76
C HIS A 150 -6.15 -2.49 1.78
N CYS A 151 -7.24 -3.12 1.33
CA CYS A 151 -8.23 -3.72 2.22
C CYS A 151 -7.63 -4.84 3.09
N THR A 152 -6.90 -5.76 2.47
CA THR A 152 -6.33 -6.92 3.19
C THR A 152 -5.14 -6.52 4.07
N MET A 153 -4.28 -5.58 3.64
CA MET A 153 -3.18 -5.10 4.48
C MET A 153 -3.69 -4.49 5.79
N PHE A 154 -4.70 -3.64 5.75
CA PHE A 154 -5.22 -3.02 6.97
C PHE A 154 -5.92 -4.04 7.88
N THR A 155 -6.75 -4.93 7.31
CA THR A 155 -7.50 -5.90 8.12
C THR A 155 -6.62 -7.02 8.68
N LEU A 156 -5.71 -7.59 7.89
CA LEU A 156 -4.87 -8.72 8.34
C LEU A 156 -3.76 -8.26 9.29
N TRP A 157 -3.22 -7.04 9.12
CA TRP A 157 -2.23 -6.50 10.05
C TRP A 157 -2.81 -6.23 11.44
N TRP A 158 -4.12 -5.97 11.57
CA TRP A 158 -4.77 -5.94 12.87
C TRP A 158 -4.55 -7.25 13.63
N ILE A 159 -4.72 -8.39 12.94
CA ILE A 159 -4.47 -9.71 13.51
C ILE A 159 -2.99 -9.82 13.95
N GLY A 160 -2.05 -9.46 13.06
CA GLY A 160 -0.63 -9.49 13.38
C GLY A 160 -0.27 -8.69 14.63
N ILE A 161 -0.75 -7.44 14.73
CA ILE A 161 -0.47 -6.59 15.91
C ILE A 161 -1.15 -7.13 17.17
N LYS A 162 -2.36 -7.68 17.07
CA LYS A 162 -3.10 -8.18 18.22
C LYS A 162 -2.41 -9.35 18.93
N TRP A 163 -1.69 -10.18 18.18
CA TRP A 163 -1.07 -11.39 18.73
C TRP A 163 0.45 -11.40 18.75
N VAL A 164 1.11 -10.77 17.77
CA VAL A 164 2.57 -10.84 17.59
C VAL A 164 3.16 -9.48 17.22
N ALA A 165 2.98 -8.48 18.08
CA ALA A 165 3.56 -7.15 17.91
C ALA A 165 5.08 -7.16 18.18
N GLY A 166 5.83 -7.98 17.43
CA GLY A 166 7.28 -8.15 17.58
C GLY A 166 7.78 -9.42 16.89
N GLY A 167 8.95 -9.89 17.27
CA GLY A 167 9.54 -11.10 16.71
C GLY A 167 9.68 -11.04 15.19
N GLN A 168 9.50 -12.17 14.49
CA GLN A 168 9.65 -12.27 13.03
C GLN A 168 8.80 -11.27 12.22
N SER A 169 7.70 -10.73 12.77
CA SER A 169 6.85 -9.77 12.07
C SER A 169 7.55 -8.44 11.76
N PHE A 170 8.64 -8.10 12.52
CA PHE A 170 9.39 -6.86 12.30
C PHE A 170 10.04 -6.81 10.91
N PHE A 171 10.55 -7.95 10.40
CA PHE A 171 11.29 -7.99 9.16
C PHE A 171 10.44 -7.59 7.95
N GLY A 172 9.26 -8.21 7.82
CA GLY A 172 8.34 -7.88 6.73
C GLY A 172 7.85 -6.44 6.76
N ALA A 173 7.52 -5.93 7.96
CA ALA A 173 7.09 -4.54 8.14
C ALA A 173 8.22 -3.55 7.83
N HIS A 174 9.46 -3.84 8.29
CA HIS A 174 10.63 -3.01 8.04
C HIS A 174 10.94 -2.89 6.55
N MET A 175 11.00 -4.03 5.83
CA MET A 175 11.24 -4.06 4.38
C MET A 175 10.14 -3.32 3.61
N ASN A 176 8.88 -3.51 3.98
CA ASN A 176 7.75 -2.86 3.32
C ASN A 176 7.76 -1.33 3.58
N ALA A 177 8.00 -0.90 4.82
CA ALA A 177 8.10 0.52 5.16
C ALA A 177 9.23 1.20 4.36
N PHE A 178 10.40 0.56 4.23
CA PHE A 178 11.51 1.08 3.44
C PHE A 178 11.11 1.28 1.96
N ILE A 179 10.47 0.30 1.36
CA ILE A 179 10.00 0.40 -0.04
C ILE A 179 8.90 1.43 -0.18
N HIS A 180 8.02 1.59 0.82
CA HIS A 180 7.00 2.62 0.82
C HIS A 180 7.57 4.04 0.91
N VAL A 181 8.70 4.26 1.59
CA VAL A 181 9.45 5.53 1.52
C VAL A 181 9.77 5.88 0.06
N ILE A 182 10.36 4.95 -0.68
CA ILE A 182 10.75 5.16 -2.08
C ILE A 182 9.51 5.35 -2.96
N MET A 183 8.47 4.58 -2.74
CA MET A 183 7.22 4.63 -3.51
C MET A 183 6.49 5.96 -3.32
N TYR A 184 6.30 6.41 -2.09
CA TYR A 184 5.64 7.69 -1.81
C TYR A 184 6.49 8.88 -2.21
N LEU A 185 7.82 8.77 -2.12
CA LEU A 185 8.73 9.78 -2.70
C LEU A 185 8.50 9.90 -4.21
N TYR A 186 8.42 8.77 -4.93
CA TYR A 186 8.09 8.76 -6.36
C TYR A 186 6.76 9.49 -6.63
N TYR A 187 5.70 9.17 -5.86
CA TYR A 187 4.38 9.77 -6.06
C TYR A 187 4.36 11.26 -5.69
N GLY A 188 5.06 11.67 -4.63
CA GLY A 188 5.22 13.06 -4.24
C GLY A 188 5.92 13.88 -5.33
N LEU A 189 7.03 13.38 -5.86
CA LEU A 189 7.76 13.99 -6.97
C LEU A 189 6.90 14.05 -8.25
N ALA A 190 6.15 12.99 -8.55
CA ALA A 190 5.24 12.98 -9.70
C ALA A 190 4.10 14.00 -9.57
N ALA A 191 3.63 14.30 -8.35
CA ALA A 191 2.64 15.31 -8.08
C ALA A 191 3.20 16.75 -8.25
N CYS A 192 4.53 16.95 -8.16
CA CYS A 192 5.17 18.25 -8.37
C CYS A 192 5.10 18.76 -9.82
N GLY A 193 4.65 17.93 -10.76
CA GLY A 193 4.31 18.34 -12.13
C GLY A 193 5.29 17.96 -13.22
N PRO A 194 5.03 18.39 -14.48
CA PRO A 194 5.70 17.87 -15.67
C PRO A 194 7.22 18.07 -15.69
N LYS A 195 7.69 19.16 -15.07
CA LYS A 195 9.14 19.47 -15.01
C LYS A 195 9.91 18.39 -14.26
N ILE A 196 9.33 17.78 -13.22
CA ILE A 196 9.95 16.73 -12.41
C ILE A 196 9.65 15.34 -12.98
N GLN A 197 8.48 15.14 -13.57
CA GLN A 197 8.06 13.85 -14.13
C GLN A 197 9.03 13.29 -15.18
N LYS A 198 9.73 14.14 -15.94
CA LYS A 198 10.72 13.71 -16.92
C LYS A 198 11.89 12.94 -16.32
N TYR A 199 12.18 13.11 -15.04
CA TYR A 199 13.24 12.40 -14.32
C TYR A 199 12.75 11.10 -13.66
N LEU A 200 11.45 10.79 -13.70
CA LEU A 200 10.83 9.64 -13.05
C LEU A 200 10.71 8.42 -13.98
N TRP A 201 11.74 8.18 -14.81
CA TRP A 201 11.83 7.04 -15.74
C TRP A 201 11.88 5.68 -15.03
N TRP A 202 12.25 5.66 -13.76
CA TRP A 202 12.50 4.45 -12.96
C TRP A 202 11.24 3.79 -12.37
N LYS A 203 10.02 4.20 -12.75
CA LYS A 203 8.74 3.62 -12.28
C LYS A 203 8.67 2.10 -12.40
N LYS A 204 9.13 1.54 -13.53
CA LYS A 204 9.13 0.08 -13.75
C LYS A 204 10.00 -0.67 -12.74
N TYR A 205 11.13 -0.08 -12.36
CA TYR A 205 12.04 -0.67 -11.39
C TYR A 205 11.46 -0.65 -9.98
N LEU A 206 10.64 0.34 -9.65
CA LEU A 206 9.89 0.37 -8.40
C LEU A 206 8.97 -0.86 -8.29
N THR A 207 8.23 -1.19 -9.36
CA THR A 207 7.41 -2.42 -9.38
C THR A 207 8.26 -3.69 -9.24
N ILE A 208 9.44 -3.73 -9.86
CA ILE A 208 10.37 -4.88 -9.73
C ILE A 208 10.87 -5.01 -8.30
N ILE A 209 11.25 -3.91 -7.63
CA ILE A 209 11.71 -3.91 -6.23
C ILE A 209 10.61 -4.41 -5.31
N GLN A 210 9.35 -4.02 -5.54
CA GLN A 210 8.20 -4.54 -4.79
C GLN A 210 8.01 -6.05 -4.98
N MET A 211 8.23 -6.57 -6.19
CA MET A 211 8.18 -8.02 -6.43
C MET A 211 9.34 -8.74 -5.74
N ILE A 212 10.56 -8.19 -5.78
CA ILE A 212 11.72 -8.74 -5.07
C ILE A 212 11.45 -8.81 -3.56
N GLN A 213 10.82 -7.76 -2.99
CA GLN A 213 10.42 -7.76 -1.58
C GLN A 213 9.59 -9.01 -1.22
N PHE A 214 8.58 -9.35 -2.04
CA PHE A 214 7.76 -10.54 -1.74
C PHE A 214 8.56 -11.83 -1.77
N HIS A 215 9.48 -11.99 -2.71
CA HIS A 215 10.36 -13.17 -2.77
C HIS A 215 11.30 -13.23 -1.55
N VAL A 216 11.89 -12.11 -1.16
CA VAL A 216 12.73 -12.02 0.05
C VAL A 216 11.93 -12.36 1.30
N THR A 217 10.70 -11.83 1.42
CA THR A 217 9.82 -12.13 2.54
C THR A 217 9.46 -13.62 2.61
N ILE A 218 9.14 -14.25 1.47
CA ILE A 218 8.88 -15.70 1.41
C ILE A 218 10.11 -16.48 1.81
N GLY A 219 11.28 -16.15 1.25
CA GLY A 219 12.54 -16.85 1.56
C GLY A 219 12.91 -16.76 3.04
N HIS A 220 12.78 -15.57 3.63
CA HIS A 220 12.99 -15.34 5.06
C HIS A 220 12.01 -16.16 5.93
N THR A 221 10.73 -16.17 5.57
CA THR A 221 9.70 -16.91 6.30
C THR A 221 9.88 -18.43 6.16
N ALA A 222 10.24 -18.90 4.97
CA ALA A 222 10.54 -20.31 4.71
C ALA A 222 11.78 -20.79 5.50
N LEU A 223 12.83 -19.94 5.55
CA LEU A 223 14.01 -20.23 6.38
C LEU A 223 13.62 -20.32 7.86
N SER A 224 12.81 -19.40 8.36
CA SER A 224 12.30 -19.43 9.73
C SER A 224 11.51 -20.71 10.06
N LEU A 225 10.69 -21.20 9.11
CA LEU A 225 10.01 -22.49 9.23
C LEU A 225 10.98 -23.67 9.22
N TYR A 226 11.99 -23.64 8.35
CA TYR A 226 12.97 -24.71 8.20
C TYR A 226 13.81 -24.92 9.45
N ILE A 227 14.22 -23.84 10.12
CA ILE A 227 15.00 -23.88 11.36
C ILE A 227 14.14 -24.02 12.62
N ASP A 228 12.83 -24.25 12.46
CA ASP A 228 11.85 -24.39 13.55
C ASP A 228 11.86 -23.21 14.54
N CYS A 229 11.91 -21.98 14.01
CA CYS A 229 11.92 -20.77 14.82
C CYS A 229 10.65 -20.70 15.70
N PRO A 230 10.77 -20.37 17.02
CA PRO A 230 9.66 -20.31 17.95
C PRO A 230 8.77 -19.08 17.71
N PHE A 231 8.07 -19.08 16.59
CA PHE A 231 7.09 -18.11 16.16
C PHE A 231 5.84 -18.87 15.66
N PRO A 232 4.62 -18.36 15.76
CA PRO A 232 3.40 -19.08 15.38
C PRO A 232 3.43 -19.60 13.93
N LYS A 233 3.54 -20.91 13.75
CA LYS A 233 3.70 -21.56 12.42
C LYS A 233 2.57 -21.23 11.46
N TRP A 234 1.32 -21.11 11.96
CA TRP A 234 0.18 -20.73 11.13
C TRP A 234 0.33 -19.33 10.52
N MET A 235 0.99 -18.40 11.23
CA MET A 235 1.27 -17.06 10.70
C MET A 235 2.32 -17.10 9.59
N HIS A 236 3.36 -17.94 9.72
CA HIS A 236 4.33 -18.15 8.65
C HIS A 236 3.64 -18.65 7.37
N TRP A 237 2.79 -19.70 7.49
CA TRP A 237 2.07 -20.24 6.35
C TRP A 237 1.08 -19.22 5.75
N ALA A 238 0.35 -18.50 6.60
CA ALA A 238 -0.53 -17.43 6.16
C ALA A 238 0.23 -16.33 5.40
N LEU A 239 1.40 -15.92 5.91
CA LEU A 239 2.25 -14.91 5.26
C LEU A 239 2.78 -15.38 3.91
N ILE A 240 3.25 -16.64 3.81
CA ILE A 240 3.71 -17.22 2.54
C ILE A 240 2.56 -17.24 1.51
N ALA A 241 1.40 -17.79 1.88
CA ALA A 241 0.24 -17.85 1.01
C ALA A 241 -0.18 -16.44 0.54
N TYR A 242 -0.20 -15.48 1.46
CA TYR A 242 -0.54 -14.10 1.19
C TYR A 242 0.48 -13.42 0.24
N ALA A 243 1.78 -13.60 0.48
CA ALA A 243 2.83 -13.06 -0.37
C ALA A 243 2.79 -13.65 -1.80
N VAL A 244 2.45 -14.94 -1.94
CA VAL A 244 2.25 -15.58 -3.25
C VAL A 244 1.09 -14.90 -4.02
N THR A 245 -0.03 -14.55 -3.35
CA THR A 245 -1.12 -13.83 -4.04
C THR A 245 -0.63 -12.50 -4.60
N PHE A 246 0.22 -11.78 -3.87
CA PHE A 246 0.81 -10.53 -4.38
C PHE A 246 1.76 -10.76 -5.55
N ILE A 247 2.62 -11.77 -5.50
CA ILE A 247 3.50 -12.08 -6.63
C ILE A 247 2.67 -12.29 -7.90
N VAL A 248 1.61 -13.09 -7.84
CA VAL A 248 0.73 -13.34 -8.98
C VAL A 248 0.07 -12.05 -9.49
N LEU A 249 -0.49 -11.25 -8.58
CA LEU A 249 -1.19 -10.01 -8.95
C LEU A 249 -0.23 -8.95 -9.49
N PHE A 250 0.95 -8.78 -8.89
CA PHE A 250 1.97 -7.84 -9.35
C PHE A 250 2.61 -8.28 -10.67
N ALA A 251 2.85 -9.57 -10.86
CA ALA A 251 3.33 -10.12 -12.13
C ALA A 251 2.33 -9.86 -13.26
N ASN A 252 1.05 -10.10 -13.01
CA ASN A 252 -0.02 -9.78 -13.95
C ASN A 252 -0.09 -8.27 -14.25
N PHE A 253 0.00 -7.42 -13.21
CA PHE A 253 0.05 -5.97 -13.37
C PHE A 253 1.26 -5.53 -14.20
N TYR A 254 2.45 -6.07 -13.91
CA TYR A 254 3.68 -5.77 -14.65
C TYR A 254 3.56 -6.16 -16.12
N TYR A 255 3.04 -7.37 -16.40
CA TYR A 255 2.84 -7.86 -17.74
C TYR A 255 1.89 -6.97 -18.56
N GLN A 256 0.72 -6.66 -17.98
CA GLN A 256 -0.29 -5.81 -18.66
C GLN A 256 0.19 -4.36 -18.84
N THR A 257 0.97 -3.84 -17.90
CA THR A 257 1.37 -2.42 -17.90
C THR A 257 2.60 -2.17 -18.78
N TYR A 258 3.58 -3.07 -18.75
CA TYR A 258 4.89 -2.82 -19.35
C TYR A 258 5.23 -3.72 -20.54
N ARG A 259 4.62 -4.90 -20.66
CA ARG A 259 4.88 -5.85 -21.76
C ARG A 259 3.80 -5.79 -22.85
N HIS A 260 2.52 -5.69 -22.45
CA HIS A 260 1.39 -5.62 -23.36
C HIS A 260 0.45 -4.46 -22.98
N PRO A 261 0.90 -3.20 -23.11
CA PRO A 261 0.02 -2.07 -22.84
C PRO A 261 -1.15 -2.11 -23.83
N LYS A 262 -2.39 -2.16 -23.33
CA LYS A 262 -3.59 -2.07 -24.17
C LYS A 262 -3.51 -0.79 -25.00
N LYS A 263 -3.52 -0.91 -26.33
CA LYS A 263 -3.62 0.25 -27.23
C LYS A 263 -4.95 0.93 -26.95
N ASP A 264 -4.92 2.16 -26.48
CA ASP A 264 -6.12 2.98 -26.37
C ASP A 264 -6.71 3.15 -27.76
N PHE A 265 -7.90 2.59 -28.00
CA PHE A 265 -8.62 2.64 -29.28
C PHE A 265 -9.18 4.05 -29.60
N SER A 266 -8.73 5.08 -28.88
CA SER A 266 -9.21 6.47 -28.96
C SER A 266 -8.36 7.38 -29.85
N SER A 267 -7.52 6.86 -30.77
CA SER A 267 -6.81 7.73 -31.73
C SER A 267 -6.85 7.19 -33.15
N ARG A 268 -8.04 7.12 -33.76
CA ARG A 268 -8.13 7.26 -35.21
C ARG A 268 -7.98 8.75 -35.55
N GLY A 269 -6.80 9.15 -35.97
CA GLY A 269 -6.50 10.45 -36.52
C GLY A 269 -5.21 11.08 -35.98
N GLY A 270 -4.06 10.80 -36.63
CA GLY A 270 -2.84 11.54 -36.40
C GLY A 270 -1.60 10.66 -36.21
N LYS A 271 -0.79 10.59 -37.25
CA LYS A 271 0.56 10.00 -37.22
C LYS A 271 1.39 10.72 -36.14
N ALA A 272 1.93 10.00 -35.18
CA ALA A 272 2.97 10.48 -34.31
C ALA A 272 3.92 9.36 -33.91
N ALA A 273 5.19 9.68 -33.98
CA ALA A 273 6.34 8.82 -33.87
C ALA A 273 6.44 8.03 -32.57
N VAL A 274 7.01 6.85 -32.72
CA VAL A 274 7.39 5.91 -31.67
C VAL A 274 8.53 6.51 -30.83
N ASN A 275 8.29 6.77 -29.55
CA ASN A 275 9.31 6.74 -28.52
C ASN A 275 8.67 6.37 -27.18
N GLY A 276 9.24 5.38 -26.50
CA GLY A 276 8.77 4.66 -25.33
C GLY A 276 8.08 5.48 -24.25
N ALA A 277 6.76 5.57 -24.34
CA ALA A 277 5.94 6.32 -23.40
C ALA A 277 5.45 5.40 -22.29
N ALA A 278 5.69 5.81 -21.05
CA ALA A 278 5.16 5.21 -19.83
C ALA A 278 3.62 5.22 -19.79
N PRO A 279 2.97 4.21 -19.18
CA PRO A 279 1.51 4.10 -19.20
C PRO A 279 0.78 5.23 -18.49
N ALA A 280 -0.43 5.46 -18.91
CA ALA A 280 -1.42 6.51 -18.72
C ALA A 280 -1.60 7.21 -17.35
N ALA A 281 -0.96 6.77 -16.26
CA ALA A 281 -1.10 7.40 -14.95
C ALA A 281 -0.50 8.83 -14.87
N ILE A 282 0.49 9.14 -15.72
CA ILE A 282 1.20 10.43 -15.73
C ILE A 282 0.62 11.36 -16.81
N ASN A 283 0.14 10.80 -17.95
CA ASN A 283 -0.33 11.60 -19.09
C ASN A 283 -1.65 12.36 -18.85
N GLY A 284 -2.40 12.01 -17.80
CA GLY A 284 -3.67 12.69 -17.50
C GLY A 284 -3.52 14.13 -16.99
N LEU A 285 -2.40 14.49 -16.37
CA LEU A 285 -2.14 15.85 -15.91
C LEU A 285 -1.67 16.77 -17.05
N SER A 286 -0.79 16.25 -17.93
CA SER A 286 -0.23 17.06 -19.03
C SER A 286 -1.25 17.36 -20.15
N LYS A 287 -2.19 16.42 -20.44
CA LYS A 287 -3.22 16.68 -21.46
C LYS A 287 -4.28 17.67 -21.04
N GLN A 288 -4.57 17.78 -19.73
CA GLN A 288 -5.58 18.74 -19.24
C GLN A 288 -5.03 20.18 -19.22
N GLU A 289 -3.77 20.36 -18.81
CA GLU A 289 -3.12 21.68 -18.88
C GLU A 289 -2.89 22.15 -20.34
N SER A 290 -2.53 21.25 -21.24
CA SER A 290 -2.39 21.58 -22.66
C SER A 290 -3.70 21.98 -23.33
N LYS A 291 -4.85 21.36 -22.98
CA LYS A 291 -6.15 21.77 -23.47
C LYS A 291 -6.59 23.13 -22.93
N ALA A 292 -6.35 23.42 -21.65
CA ALA A 292 -6.66 24.71 -21.05
C ALA A 292 -5.85 25.87 -21.66
N VAL A 293 -4.56 25.64 -21.95
CA VAL A 293 -3.69 26.63 -22.60
C VAL A 293 -4.08 26.84 -24.07
N VAL A 294 -4.49 25.80 -24.80
CA VAL A 294 -4.92 25.91 -26.20
C VAL A 294 -6.28 26.61 -26.31
N ASP A 295 -7.20 26.36 -25.38
CA ASP A 295 -8.53 27.05 -25.39
C ASP A 295 -8.43 28.53 -25.01
N ASN A 296 -7.54 28.89 -24.07
CA ASN A 296 -7.27 30.32 -23.76
C ASN A 296 -6.54 31.05 -24.89
N GLY A 297 -5.68 30.38 -25.65
CA GLY A 297 -5.01 30.93 -26.84
C GLY A 297 -6.01 31.16 -28.00
N ARG A 298 -7.03 30.32 -28.14
CA ARG A 298 -8.03 30.44 -29.22
C ARG A 298 -9.08 31.52 -28.96
N LYS A 299 -9.41 31.78 -27.70
CA LYS A 299 -10.33 32.90 -27.33
C LYS A 299 -9.72 34.29 -27.51
N LYS A 300 -8.40 34.45 -27.48
CA LYS A 300 -7.75 35.77 -27.71
C LYS A 300 -7.57 36.14 -29.19
N LYS A 301 -7.82 35.25 -30.15
CA LYS A 301 -7.67 35.53 -31.60
C LYS A 301 -8.96 35.86 -32.34
N LYS A 302 -10.13 35.94 -31.68
CA LYS A 302 -11.44 36.29 -32.29
C LYS A 302 -11.93 37.66 -31.87
N GLY A 303 -11.14 38.71 -32.06
CA GLY A 303 -11.56 40.04 -31.76
C GLY A 303 -10.73 41.11 -32.47
N LYS A 304 -10.89 41.25 -33.79
CA LYS A 304 -10.65 42.53 -34.48
C LYS A 304 -11.79 42.76 -35.47
N PRO A 305 -12.57 43.84 -35.33
CA PRO A 305 -13.54 44.24 -36.35
C PRO A 305 -12.80 44.90 -37.51
N LYS A 306 -13.23 44.57 -38.75
CA LYS A 306 -12.87 45.34 -39.93
C LYS A 306 -13.62 46.65 -39.84
N ARG A 307 -12.94 47.74 -39.99
CA ARG A 307 -13.49 49.05 -40.43
C ARG A 307 -13.24 49.14 -41.92
N ASP A 308 -14.22 49.69 -42.58
CA ASP A 308 -14.34 50.04 -43.97
C ASP A 308 -13.17 50.78 -44.58
#